data_559329f6220095215d8e1db1f1d46ffc
#
_entry.id   559329f6220095215d8e1db1f1d46ffc
#
_cell.length_a   1.000
_cell.length_b   1.000
_cell.length_c   1.000
_cell.angle_alpha   90.00
_cell.angle_beta   90.00
_cell.angle_gamma   90.00
#
_symmetry.space_group_name_H-M   'P 1'
#
loop_
_entity.id
_entity.type
_entity.pdbx_description
1 polymer ?
#
loop_
_entity_poly.entity_id
_entity_poly.type
_entity_poly.pdbx_seq_one_letter_code
_entity_poly.pdbx_strand_id
1 'polypeptide(L)'
;MKKLFKTISIILLTLFVSGLLILFFSPTPELLSDVNFSKAVYDDQHQLLRMTLSKDEKFRLYTPLSKISKELVEATLLQEDQYFYSHYGVNPIALGKALWQTYGVKTRRVGASTISMQLARIRFGINSRQVSGKLWQILRAIQIEMHYSKKQILEAYLNLAPYGGNIEGVGAASLVYFNKSVDRISLPEALTLSIIPQNPGKRTPQNHNLKHIRNHLFARWLVKHPEDGNKKVMFDLPLVMHTLKDLPFKVPHFTQQVLHDASITKQSIDTSLDSRTQIIVERITKHYLARKKMVGVFNAAVLLVDTRDLSVKAQMGSADFFNKQISGQINGIETKRSPGSTLKPFIYGLALDQGLIHPNTVLKDVPHSFNGYNPENFDYEFMGPIKAKDALVLSRNI
;
A
#
# COMPACT_ATOMS: atom_id res chain seq x y z
N MET A 1 44.08 -36.03 34.15
CA MET A 1 43.01 -35.89 33.18
C MET A 1 41.73 -35.22 33.73
N LYS A 2 41.11 -35.68 34.84
CA LYS A 2 39.85 -35.06 35.37
C LYS A 2 39.99 -33.58 35.75
N LYS A 3 41.09 -33.12 36.36
CA LYS A 3 41.32 -31.70 36.68
C LYS A 3 41.45 -30.84 35.43
N LEU A 4 42.22 -31.27 34.41
CA LEU A 4 42.41 -30.55 33.15
C LEU A 4 41.08 -30.40 32.40
N PHE A 5 40.28 -31.48 32.34
CA PHE A 5 38.97 -31.46 31.73
C PHE A 5 38.01 -30.48 32.42
N LYS A 6 38.01 -30.45 33.77
CA LYS A 6 37.22 -29.52 34.57
C LYS A 6 37.66 -28.06 34.32
N THR A 7 38.95 -27.78 34.24
CA THR A 7 39.48 -26.44 33.97
C THR A 7 39.11 -25.96 32.56
N ILE A 8 39.25 -26.82 31.54
CA ILE A 8 38.83 -26.52 30.15
C ILE A 8 37.32 -26.23 30.08
N SER A 9 36.49 -27.04 30.76
CA SER A 9 35.04 -26.84 30.79
C SER A 9 34.65 -25.50 31.44
N ILE A 10 35.35 -25.10 32.52
CA ILE A 10 35.12 -23.79 33.18
C ILE A 10 35.50 -22.65 32.26
N ILE A 11 36.66 -22.73 31.59
CA ILE A 11 37.10 -21.69 30.64
C ILE A 11 36.10 -21.54 29.49
N LEU A 12 35.66 -22.67 28.91
CA LEU A 12 34.67 -22.67 27.81
C LEU A 12 33.33 -22.08 28.28
N LEU A 13 32.89 -22.41 29.50
CA LEU A 13 31.66 -21.85 30.05
C LEU A 13 31.79 -20.33 30.29
N THR A 14 32.93 -19.88 30.85
CA THR A 14 33.20 -18.46 31.07
C THR A 14 33.23 -17.69 29.75
N LEU A 15 33.89 -18.21 28.73
CA LEU A 15 33.93 -17.60 27.40
C LEU A 15 32.52 -17.56 26.76
N PHE A 16 31.74 -18.61 26.92
CA PHE A 16 30.37 -18.66 26.43
C PHE A 16 29.48 -17.62 27.14
N VAL A 17 29.54 -17.54 28.47
CA VAL A 17 28.78 -16.56 29.27
C VAL A 17 29.21 -15.12 28.93
N SER A 18 30.52 -14.88 28.83
CA SER A 18 31.05 -13.56 28.41
C SER A 18 30.59 -13.18 27.01
N GLY A 19 30.56 -14.13 26.06
CA GLY A 19 30.05 -13.94 24.74
C GLY A 19 28.55 -13.58 24.71
N LEU A 20 27.75 -14.24 25.55
CA LEU A 20 26.34 -13.90 25.72
C LEU A 20 26.11 -12.52 26.33
N LEU A 21 26.94 -12.14 27.34
CA LEU A 21 26.87 -10.81 27.94
C LEU A 21 27.26 -9.72 26.92
N ILE A 22 28.29 -9.93 26.11
CA ILE A 22 28.67 -9.02 25.04
C ILE A 22 27.52 -8.86 24.03
N LEU A 23 26.86 -9.96 23.63
CA LEU A 23 25.70 -9.92 22.73
C LEU A 23 24.54 -9.18 23.38
N PHE A 24 24.29 -9.36 24.66
CA PHE A 24 23.20 -8.69 25.38
C PHE A 24 23.40 -7.18 25.47
N PHE A 25 24.63 -6.73 25.78
CA PHE A 25 24.93 -5.30 25.90
C PHE A 25 25.29 -4.63 24.56
N SER A 26 25.45 -5.40 23.48
CA SER A 26 25.71 -4.81 22.17
C SER A 26 24.44 -4.17 21.58
N PRO A 27 24.57 -2.99 20.93
CA PRO A 27 23.43 -2.32 20.32
C PRO A 27 22.70 -3.22 19.33
N THR A 28 21.40 -3.35 19.49
CA THR A 28 20.51 -3.98 18.53
C THR A 28 19.68 -2.89 17.85
N PRO A 29 19.68 -2.79 16.51
CA PRO A 29 18.77 -1.87 15.84
C PRO A 29 17.34 -2.29 16.13
N GLU A 30 16.46 -1.33 16.29
CA GLU A 30 15.03 -1.58 16.39
C GLU A 30 14.55 -2.35 15.16
N LEU A 31 13.58 -3.27 15.36
CA LEU A 31 13.22 -4.21 14.31
C LEU A 31 12.54 -3.54 13.10
N LEU A 32 11.81 -2.44 13.32
CA LEU A 32 10.99 -1.79 12.27
C LEU A 32 11.15 -0.27 12.18
N SER A 33 11.74 0.43 13.16
CA SER A 33 11.74 1.91 13.24
C SER A 33 12.48 2.59 12.09
N ASP A 34 13.58 2.00 11.62
CA ASP A 34 14.40 2.50 10.51
C ASP A 34 13.98 1.94 9.14
N VAL A 35 12.88 1.17 9.11
CA VAL A 35 12.37 0.58 7.87
C VAL A 35 11.46 1.56 7.15
N ASN A 36 11.76 1.79 5.88
CA ASN A 36 10.91 2.61 5.03
C ASN A 36 9.69 1.81 4.55
N PHE A 37 8.50 2.30 4.84
CA PHE A 37 7.25 1.71 4.38
C PHE A 37 6.63 2.53 3.24
N SER A 38 5.85 1.85 2.40
CA SER A 38 5.02 2.43 1.36
C SER A 38 3.87 3.24 1.94
N LYS A 39 3.36 4.21 1.19
CA LYS A 39 2.07 4.85 1.47
C LYS A 39 1.00 4.19 0.60
N ALA A 40 -0.18 3.97 1.15
CA ALA A 40 -1.35 3.46 0.45
C ALA A 40 -2.54 4.40 0.66
N VAL A 41 -3.21 4.76 -0.43
CA VAL A 41 -4.38 5.65 -0.44
C VAL A 41 -5.61 4.81 -0.75
N TYR A 42 -6.64 4.95 0.07
CA TYR A 42 -7.89 4.21 -0.01
C TYR A 42 -9.07 5.16 -0.21
N ASP A 43 -10.13 4.65 -0.84
CA ASP A 43 -11.42 5.34 -0.92
C ASP A 43 -12.24 5.21 0.38
N ASP A 44 -13.46 5.73 0.41
CA ASP A 44 -14.36 5.72 1.56
C ASP A 44 -14.87 4.31 1.93
N GLN A 45 -14.73 3.32 1.04
CA GLN A 45 -15.04 1.91 1.27
C GLN A 45 -13.77 1.08 1.54
N HIS A 46 -12.64 1.73 1.85
CA HIS A 46 -11.35 1.10 2.07
C HIS A 46 -10.88 0.24 0.88
N GLN A 47 -11.22 0.64 -0.35
CA GLN A 47 -10.69 0.06 -1.58
C GLN A 47 -9.40 0.78 -1.97
N LEU A 48 -8.37 0.03 -2.32
CA LEU A 48 -7.07 0.60 -2.70
C LEU A 48 -7.20 1.43 -3.98
N LEU A 49 -6.83 2.71 -3.91
CA LEU A 49 -6.70 3.62 -5.05
C LEU A 49 -5.29 3.62 -5.61
N ARG A 50 -4.30 3.66 -4.72
CA ARG A 50 -2.87 3.70 -5.09
C ARG A 50 -1.99 3.24 -3.94
N MET A 51 -0.91 2.52 -4.27
CA MET A 51 0.20 2.24 -3.37
C MET A 51 1.50 2.75 -3.99
N THR A 52 2.35 3.42 -3.19
CA THR A 52 3.65 3.93 -3.64
C THR A 52 4.76 2.94 -3.33
N LEU A 53 5.91 3.12 -3.97
CA LEU A 53 7.15 2.54 -3.50
C LEU A 53 7.59 3.22 -2.20
N SER A 54 8.27 2.49 -1.33
CA SER A 54 9.03 3.05 -0.22
C SER A 54 10.30 3.76 -0.72
N LYS A 55 11.01 4.48 0.15
CA LYS A 55 12.25 5.20 -0.22
C LYS A 55 13.37 4.27 -0.73
N ASP A 56 13.35 3.01 -0.31
CA ASP A 56 14.28 1.95 -0.73
C ASP A 56 13.72 1.07 -1.86
N GLU A 57 12.76 1.62 -2.63
CA GLU A 57 12.17 1.01 -3.84
C GLU A 57 11.46 -0.33 -3.61
N LYS A 58 10.89 -0.51 -2.40
CA LYS A 58 10.09 -1.69 -2.05
C LYS A 58 8.61 -1.37 -1.98
N PHE A 59 7.77 -2.34 -2.29
CA PHE A 59 6.38 -2.36 -1.88
C PHE A 59 6.31 -3.05 -0.53
N ARG A 60 6.18 -2.25 0.53
CA ARG A 60 6.15 -2.72 1.93
C ARG A 60 5.15 -1.91 2.71
N LEU A 61 4.05 -2.53 3.12
CA LEU A 61 2.99 -1.88 3.89
C LEU A 61 3.00 -2.42 5.31
N TYR A 62 3.22 -1.52 6.28
CA TYR A 62 3.19 -1.91 7.69
C TYR A 62 1.82 -2.43 8.11
N THR A 63 1.80 -3.60 8.72
CA THR A 63 0.59 -4.23 9.22
C THR A 63 0.86 -4.77 10.63
N PRO A 64 0.18 -4.24 11.65
CA PRO A 64 0.27 -4.76 13.00
C PRO A 64 -0.14 -6.23 13.05
N LEU A 65 0.51 -7.04 13.89
CA LEU A 65 0.20 -8.46 14.03
C LEU A 65 -1.28 -8.73 14.33
N SER A 66 -1.94 -7.84 15.06
CA SER A 66 -3.36 -7.92 15.38
C SER A 66 -4.31 -7.76 14.18
N LYS A 67 -3.81 -7.19 13.07
CA LYS A 67 -4.55 -7.01 11.80
C LYS A 67 -4.17 -8.03 10.74
N ILE A 68 -3.34 -9.00 11.05
CA ILE A 68 -3.01 -10.11 10.15
C ILE A 68 -3.94 -11.29 10.45
N SER A 69 -4.49 -11.94 9.42
CA SER A 69 -5.39 -13.08 9.63
C SER A 69 -4.71 -14.17 10.45
N LYS A 70 -5.45 -14.78 11.37
CA LYS A 70 -4.94 -15.85 12.24
C LYS A 70 -4.46 -17.05 11.43
N GLU A 71 -5.17 -17.38 10.37
CA GLU A 71 -4.82 -18.46 9.45
C GLU A 71 -3.46 -18.23 8.78
N LEU A 72 -3.16 -16.99 8.38
CA LEU A 72 -1.86 -16.66 7.79
C LEU A 72 -0.73 -16.76 8.83
N VAL A 73 -0.95 -16.28 10.04
CA VAL A 73 0.01 -16.37 11.14
C VAL A 73 0.32 -17.84 11.44
N GLU A 74 -0.69 -18.66 11.63
CA GLU A 74 -0.56 -20.08 11.95
C GLU A 74 0.04 -20.88 10.79
N ALA A 75 -0.36 -20.58 9.54
CA ALA A 75 0.21 -21.19 8.35
C ALA A 75 1.71 -20.86 8.20
N THR A 76 2.09 -19.60 8.49
CA THR A 76 3.50 -19.19 8.47
C THR A 76 4.31 -19.92 9.54
N LEU A 77 3.79 -20.02 10.75
CA LEU A 77 4.43 -20.80 11.83
C LEU A 77 4.55 -22.27 11.45
N LEU A 78 3.50 -22.88 10.93
CA LEU A 78 3.50 -24.27 10.49
C LEU A 78 4.51 -24.54 9.37
N GLN A 79 4.67 -23.58 8.44
CA GLN A 79 5.56 -23.72 7.29
C GLN A 79 7.00 -23.44 7.63
N GLU A 80 7.27 -22.35 8.37
CA GLU A 80 8.63 -21.83 8.56
C GLU A 80 9.24 -22.23 9.90
N ASP A 81 8.43 -22.32 10.97
CA ASP A 81 8.95 -22.56 12.32
C ASP A 81 7.86 -23.06 13.29
N GLN A 82 7.52 -24.33 13.16
CA GLN A 82 6.42 -24.96 13.93
C GLN A 82 6.60 -24.84 15.46
N TYR A 83 7.85 -24.74 15.94
CA TYR A 83 8.18 -24.67 17.35
C TYR A 83 8.67 -23.26 17.77
N PHE A 84 8.29 -22.23 17.04
CA PHE A 84 8.71 -20.85 17.24
C PHE A 84 8.64 -20.38 18.68
N TYR A 85 7.57 -20.72 19.40
CA TYR A 85 7.39 -20.31 20.79
C TYR A 85 8.17 -21.15 21.81
N SER A 86 8.84 -22.24 21.37
CA SER A 86 9.49 -23.21 22.25
C SER A 86 11.02 -23.12 22.28
N HIS A 87 11.61 -22.20 21.50
CA HIS A 87 13.06 -22.04 21.45
C HIS A 87 13.47 -20.56 21.47
N TYR A 88 14.73 -20.30 21.79
CA TYR A 88 15.33 -18.96 21.86
C TYR A 88 16.20 -18.67 20.63
N GLY A 89 15.57 -18.33 19.50
CA GLY A 89 16.21 -17.94 18.26
C GLY A 89 16.69 -19.09 17.38
N VAL A 90 17.07 -20.20 17.94
CA VAL A 90 17.56 -21.39 17.24
C VAL A 90 16.85 -22.64 17.77
N ASN A 91 16.43 -23.51 16.88
CA ASN A 91 15.90 -24.82 17.25
C ASN A 91 17.05 -25.85 17.23
N PRO A 92 17.60 -26.27 18.39
CA PRO A 92 18.76 -27.16 18.46
C PRO A 92 18.44 -28.56 17.88
N ILE A 93 17.21 -29.04 18.03
CA ILE A 93 16.79 -30.34 17.48
C ILE A 93 16.78 -30.29 15.95
N ALA A 94 16.19 -29.22 15.37
CA ALA A 94 16.18 -29.02 13.93
C ALA A 94 17.58 -28.83 13.35
N LEU A 95 18.45 -28.11 14.07
CA LEU A 95 19.85 -27.90 13.69
C LEU A 95 20.63 -29.21 13.72
N GLY A 96 20.52 -30.00 14.78
CA GLY A 96 21.14 -31.32 14.91
C GLY A 96 20.70 -32.28 13.80
N LYS A 97 19.39 -32.33 13.52
CA LYS A 97 18.83 -33.12 12.41
C LYS A 97 19.37 -32.68 11.04
N ALA A 98 19.46 -31.38 10.80
CA ALA A 98 19.99 -30.85 9.53
C ALA A 98 21.50 -31.16 9.36
N LEU A 99 22.28 -31.04 10.43
CA LEU A 99 23.69 -31.42 10.41
C LEU A 99 23.87 -32.92 10.13
N TRP A 100 23.12 -33.78 10.81
CA TRP A 100 23.15 -35.21 10.58
C TRP A 100 22.76 -35.58 9.14
N GLN A 101 21.71 -35.00 8.58
CA GLN A 101 21.27 -35.25 7.22
C GLN A 101 22.27 -34.74 6.16
N THR A 102 22.92 -33.59 6.41
CA THR A 102 23.86 -32.99 5.48
C THR A 102 25.19 -33.70 5.47
N TYR A 103 25.74 -34.06 6.65
CA TYR A 103 27.07 -34.63 6.78
C TYR A 103 27.07 -36.14 7.01
N GLY A 104 26.03 -36.71 7.66
CA GLY A 104 25.93 -38.16 7.92
C GLY A 104 25.34 -38.94 6.76
N VAL A 105 24.17 -38.55 6.26
CA VAL A 105 23.42 -39.31 5.27
C VAL A 105 23.59 -38.75 3.85
N LYS A 106 24.21 -37.59 3.67
CA LYS A 106 24.45 -36.89 2.39
C LYS A 106 23.19 -36.72 1.53
N THR A 107 22.02 -36.57 2.19
CA THR A 107 20.74 -36.33 1.53
C THR A 107 20.50 -34.82 1.31
N ARG A 108 19.38 -34.50 0.63
CA ARG A 108 18.97 -33.12 0.31
C ARG A 108 18.98 -32.24 1.55
N ARG A 109 19.58 -31.06 1.46
CA ARG A 109 19.63 -30.07 2.56
C ARG A 109 18.24 -29.78 3.09
N VAL A 110 18.00 -30.09 4.36
CA VAL A 110 16.77 -29.75 5.08
C VAL A 110 16.96 -28.39 5.76
N GLY A 111 16.00 -27.49 5.57
CA GLY A 111 16.05 -26.16 6.19
C GLY A 111 15.88 -26.25 7.71
N ALA A 112 16.86 -25.77 8.47
CA ALA A 112 16.81 -25.65 9.94
C ALA A 112 16.78 -24.19 10.39
N SER A 113 16.42 -23.25 9.51
CA SER A 113 16.39 -21.84 9.84
C SER A 113 15.06 -21.48 10.49
N THR A 114 15.08 -20.91 11.68
CA THR A 114 13.93 -20.41 12.40
C THR A 114 13.49 -19.06 11.87
N ILE A 115 12.30 -18.57 12.28
CA ILE A 115 11.80 -17.23 11.96
C ILE A 115 12.79 -16.17 12.47
N SER A 116 13.31 -16.29 13.69
CA SER A 116 14.29 -15.36 14.26
C SER A 116 15.60 -15.33 13.45
N MET A 117 16.07 -16.48 12.96
CA MET A 117 17.23 -16.54 12.07
C MET A 117 16.94 -15.89 10.71
N GLN A 118 15.76 -16.06 10.15
CA GLN A 118 15.37 -15.43 8.89
C GLN A 118 15.26 -13.91 9.06
N LEU A 119 14.65 -13.45 10.15
CA LEU A 119 14.59 -12.02 10.50
C LEU A 119 15.99 -11.44 10.67
N ALA A 120 16.88 -12.12 11.41
CA ALA A 120 18.28 -11.70 11.56
C ALA A 120 18.98 -11.54 10.20
N ARG A 121 18.79 -12.50 9.29
CA ARG A 121 19.33 -12.42 7.93
C ARG A 121 18.84 -11.19 7.18
N ILE A 122 17.54 -10.88 7.26
CA ILE A 122 16.94 -9.74 6.58
C ILE A 122 17.43 -8.43 7.18
N ARG A 123 17.38 -8.30 8.51
CA ARG A 123 17.72 -7.05 9.22
C ARG A 123 19.20 -6.68 9.15
N PHE A 124 20.09 -7.66 9.18
CA PHE A 124 21.54 -7.44 9.17
C PHE A 124 22.20 -7.72 7.82
N GLY A 125 21.45 -7.98 6.76
CA GLY A 125 21.97 -8.23 5.41
C GLY A 125 22.93 -9.43 5.34
N ILE A 126 22.70 -10.47 6.16
CA ILE A 126 23.66 -11.58 6.34
C ILE A 126 23.65 -12.53 5.14
N ASN A 127 24.80 -12.78 4.54
CA ASN A 127 24.98 -13.83 3.53
C ASN A 127 25.09 -15.21 4.19
N SER A 128 23.96 -15.86 4.43
CA SER A 128 23.90 -17.17 5.11
C SER A 128 24.26 -18.38 4.21
N ARG A 129 24.78 -18.16 2.99
CA ARG A 129 25.29 -19.23 2.14
C ARG A 129 26.65 -19.74 2.59
N GLN A 130 27.45 -18.90 3.26
CA GLN A 130 28.74 -19.23 3.86
C GLN A 130 28.57 -19.71 5.30
N VAL A 131 29.46 -20.56 5.78
CA VAL A 131 29.42 -21.08 7.16
C VAL A 131 29.54 -19.95 8.19
N SER A 132 30.47 -19.00 7.97
CA SER A 132 30.66 -17.83 8.84
C SER A 132 29.39 -16.97 8.91
N GLY A 133 28.73 -16.72 7.77
CA GLY A 133 27.47 -16.02 7.70
C GLY A 133 26.35 -16.78 8.42
N LYS A 134 26.36 -18.11 8.37
CA LYS A 134 25.39 -18.93 9.10
C LYS A 134 25.59 -18.86 10.62
N LEU A 135 26.82 -18.86 11.09
CA LEU A 135 27.13 -18.66 12.52
C LEU A 135 26.72 -17.27 12.97
N TRP A 136 27.03 -16.23 12.17
CA TRP A 136 26.63 -14.86 12.47
C TRP A 136 25.09 -14.70 12.52
N GLN A 137 24.38 -15.37 11.62
CA GLN A 137 22.93 -15.43 11.63
C GLN A 137 22.36 -16.03 12.93
N ILE A 138 22.99 -17.11 13.44
CA ILE A 138 22.63 -17.73 14.72
C ILE A 138 22.82 -16.76 15.88
N LEU A 139 23.99 -16.14 15.97
CA LEU A 139 24.29 -15.17 17.04
C LEU A 139 23.32 -13.98 17.03
N ARG A 140 23.05 -13.42 15.87
CA ARG A 140 22.08 -12.32 15.74
C ARG A 140 20.64 -12.75 16.02
N ALA A 141 20.25 -13.98 15.71
CA ALA A 141 18.95 -14.51 16.07
C ALA A 141 18.79 -14.64 17.59
N ILE A 142 19.81 -15.12 18.30
CA ILE A 142 19.84 -15.18 19.77
C ILE A 142 19.74 -13.76 20.36
N GLN A 143 20.53 -12.82 19.82
CA GLN A 143 20.48 -11.43 20.26
C GLN A 143 19.09 -10.81 20.12
N ILE A 144 18.42 -11.00 18.97
CA ILE A 144 17.04 -10.54 18.76
C ILE A 144 16.11 -11.12 19.84
N GLU A 145 16.20 -12.41 20.12
CA GLU A 145 15.36 -13.07 21.14
C GLU A 145 15.62 -12.60 22.58
N MET A 146 16.81 -12.11 22.85
CA MET A 146 17.14 -11.52 24.16
C MET A 146 16.52 -10.14 24.37
N HIS A 147 16.26 -9.39 23.30
CA HIS A 147 15.79 -8.00 23.35
C HIS A 147 14.32 -7.82 23.00
N TYR A 148 13.72 -8.75 22.23
CA TYR A 148 12.37 -8.61 21.70
C TYR A 148 11.51 -9.82 22.05
N SER A 149 10.24 -9.54 22.31
CA SER A 149 9.24 -10.60 22.53
C SER A 149 8.96 -11.38 21.24
N LYS A 150 8.49 -12.61 21.38
CA LYS A 150 8.06 -13.45 20.25
C LYS A 150 7.05 -12.75 19.34
N LYS A 151 6.11 -11.98 19.90
CA LYS A 151 5.14 -11.20 19.13
C LYS A 151 5.79 -10.13 18.27
N GLN A 152 6.73 -9.38 18.81
CA GLN A 152 7.49 -8.36 18.07
C GLN A 152 8.36 -8.97 16.96
N ILE A 153 9.01 -10.11 17.25
CA ILE A 153 9.80 -10.85 16.25
C ILE A 153 8.94 -11.33 15.10
N LEU A 154 7.78 -11.92 15.41
CA LEU A 154 6.84 -12.42 14.41
C LEU A 154 6.24 -11.28 13.58
N GLU A 155 5.86 -10.18 14.23
CA GLU A 155 5.38 -8.98 13.53
C GLU A 155 6.42 -8.42 12.57
N ALA A 156 7.67 -8.28 13.03
CA ALA A 156 8.76 -7.81 12.20
C ALA A 156 9.02 -8.76 11.02
N TYR A 157 9.03 -10.06 11.25
CA TYR A 157 9.20 -11.05 10.19
C TYR A 157 8.10 -10.95 9.13
N LEU A 158 6.83 -10.91 9.56
CA LEU A 158 5.68 -10.82 8.64
C LEU A 158 5.67 -9.51 7.85
N ASN A 159 6.24 -8.44 8.38
CA ASN A 159 6.37 -7.16 7.69
C ASN A 159 7.60 -7.04 6.77
N LEU A 160 8.61 -7.92 6.92
CA LEU A 160 9.87 -7.84 6.17
C LEU A 160 10.16 -9.05 5.30
N ALA A 161 9.42 -10.15 5.45
CA ALA A 161 9.61 -11.36 4.65
C ALA A 161 9.49 -11.05 3.16
N PRO A 162 10.39 -11.60 2.30
CA PRO A 162 10.35 -11.35 0.86
C PRO A 162 9.26 -12.18 0.18
N TYR A 163 8.49 -11.55 -0.70
CA TYR A 163 7.42 -12.18 -1.47
C TYR A 163 7.69 -12.26 -2.98
N GLY A 164 8.85 -11.84 -3.42
CA GLY A 164 9.28 -11.86 -4.82
C GLY A 164 9.38 -10.45 -5.42
N GLY A 165 10.34 -10.28 -6.34
CA GLY A 165 10.66 -8.96 -6.86
C GLY A 165 10.99 -7.98 -5.74
N ASN A 166 10.33 -6.86 -5.74
CA ASN A 166 10.45 -5.82 -4.72
C ASN A 166 9.27 -5.79 -3.72
N ILE A 167 8.53 -6.89 -3.56
CA ILE A 167 7.43 -7.04 -2.62
C ILE A 167 7.96 -7.60 -1.30
N GLU A 168 7.76 -6.89 -0.21
CA GLU A 168 8.15 -7.30 1.14
C GLU A 168 6.98 -7.08 2.12
N GLY A 169 6.82 -8.05 3.03
CA GLY A 169 5.76 -8.07 4.03
C GLY A 169 4.41 -8.54 3.51
N VAL A 170 3.64 -9.15 4.43
CA VAL A 170 2.34 -9.78 4.14
C VAL A 170 1.28 -8.77 3.69
N GLY A 171 1.33 -7.54 4.23
CA GLY A 171 0.36 -6.49 3.88
C GLY A 171 0.45 -6.11 2.40
N ALA A 172 1.67 -5.82 1.91
CA ALA A 172 1.89 -5.53 0.50
C ALA A 172 1.63 -6.76 -0.38
N ALA A 173 2.08 -7.94 0.04
CA ALA A 173 1.89 -9.18 -0.71
C ALA A 173 0.40 -9.53 -0.89
N SER A 174 -0.42 -9.36 0.15
CA SER A 174 -1.86 -9.59 0.08
C SER A 174 -2.55 -8.65 -0.93
N LEU A 175 -2.21 -7.36 -0.89
CA LEU A 175 -2.74 -6.37 -1.84
C LEU A 175 -2.29 -6.66 -3.27
N VAL A 176 -1.00 -6.97 -3.48
CA VAL A 176 -0.46 -7.23 -4.82
C VAL A 176 -1.02 -8.51 -5.41
N TYR A 177 -1.03 -9.61 -4.65
CA TYR A 177 -1.39 -10.92 -5.19
C TYR A 177 -2.88 -11.20 -5.21
N PHE A 178 -3.65 -10.62 -4.27
CA PHE A 178 -5.08 -10.94 -4.10
C PHE A 178 -6.00 -9.72 -4.14
N ASN A 179 -5.45 -8.51 -4.23
CA ASN A 179 -6.21 -7.26 -4.15
C ASN A 179 -7.12 -7.21 -2.91
N LYS A 180 -6.62 -7.75 -1.80
CA LYS A 180 -7.34 -7.86 -0.52
C LYS A 180 -6.46 -7.38 0.63
N SER A 181 -7.09 -6.79 1.64
CA SER A 181 -6.46 -6.57 2.93
C SER A 181 -6.13 -7.91 3.59
N VAL A 182 -5.00 -8.00 4.28
CA VAL A 182 -4.47 -9.27 4.83
C VAL A 182 -5.31 -9.88 5.94
N ASP A 183 -6.23 -9.11 6.53
CA ASP A 183 -7.23 -9.59 7.50
C ASP A 183 -8.42 -10.31 6.82
N ARG A 184 -8.60 -10.12 5.49
CA ARG A 184 -9.73 -10.64 4.72
C ARG A 184 -9.36 -11.74 3.72
N ILE A 185 -8.14 -12.24 3.78
CA ILE A 185 -7.71 -13.33 2.91
C ILE A 185 -8.33 -14.67 3.34
N SER A 186 -8.66 -15.49 2.37
CA SER A 186 -9.16 -16.85 2.58
C SER A 186 -8.04 -17.82 2.99
N LEU A 187 -8.39 -18.98 3.55
CA LEU A 187 -7.42 -20.00 3.93
C LEU A 187 -6.51 -20.43 2.75
N PRO A 188 -7.00 -20.70 1.52
CA PRO A 188 -6.13 -20.99 0.38
C PRO A 188 -5.14 -19.86 0.05
N GLU A 189 -5.55 -18.60 0.18
CA GLU A 189 -4.70 -17.43 -0.02
C GLU A 189 -3.65 -17.31 1.09
N ALA A 190 -4.03 -17.52 2.35
CA ALA A 190 -3.14 -17.52 3.51
C ALA A 190 -2.04 -18.58 3.39
N LEU A 191 -2.43 -19.83 3.05
CA LEU A 191 -1.47 -20.92 2.85
C LEU A 191 -0.55 -20.63 1.64
N THR A 192 -1.06 -19.97 0.62
CA THR A 192 -0.25 -19.57 -0.54
C THR A 192 0.79 -18.52 -0.14
N LEU A 193 0.39 -17.46 0.59
CA LEU A 193 1.35 -16.46 1.07
C LEU A 193 2.42 -17.09 1.97
N SER A 194 2.05 -17.99 2.88
CA SER A 194 3.00 -18.59 3.82
C SER A 194 4.09 -19.43 3.16
N ILE A 195 3.88 -19.96 1.94
CA ILE A 195 4.89 -20.75 1.25
C ILE A 195 5.85 -19.91 0.40
N ILE A 196 5.49 -18.68 -0.02
CA ILE A 196 6.29 -17.86 -0.93
C ILE A 196 7.67 -17.48 -0.34
N PRO A 197 7.81 -17.02 0.92
CA PRO A 197 9.07 -16.51 1.46
C PRO A 197 10.23 -17.51 1.43
N GLN A 198 9.95 -18.80 1.43
CA GLN A 198 10.97 -19.85 1.37
C GLN A 198 11.75 -19.86 0.03
N ASN A 199 11.11 -19.49 -1.06
CA ASN A 199 11.73 -19.36 -2.36
C ASN A 199 11.01 -18.33 -3.26
N PRO A 200 11.10 -17.02 -2.92
CA PRO A 200 10.29 -15.97 -3.54
C PRO A 200 10.56 -15.80 -5.03
N GLY A 201 11.76 -16.13 -5.50
CA GLY A 201 12.09 -16.06 -6.93
C GLY A 201 11.48 -17.16 -7.79
N LYS A 202 11.12 -18.31 -7.17
CA LYS A 202 10.52 -19.45 -7.88
C LYS A 202 9.04 -19.66 -7.58
N ARG A 203 8.55 -19.18 -6.43
CA ARG A 203 7.16 -19.33 -6.01
C ARG A 203 6.34 -18.09 -6.38
N THR A 204 6.30 -17.81 -7.67
CA THR A 204 5.58 -16.70 -8.29
C THR A 204 4.18 -17.14 -8.75
N PRO A 205 3.25 -16.21 -9.02
CA PRO A 205 1.92 -16.54 -9.56
C PRO A 205 1.94 -17.43 -10.82
N GLN A 206 2.98 -17.29 -11.63
CA GLN A 206 3.14 -18.04 -12.89
C GLN A 206 3.66 -19.48 -12.69
N ASN A 207 4.02 -19.86 -11.46
CA ASN A 207 4.60 -21.18 -11.22
C ASN A 207 3.52 -22.24 -11.03
N HIS A 208 3.39 -23.16 -11.97
CA HIS A 208 2.42 -24.28 -11.94
C HIS A 208 2.56 -25.19 -10.70
N ASN A 209 3.74 -25.26 -10.08
CA ASN A 209 3.97 -26.07 -8.87
C ASN A 209 3.43 -25.42 -7.58
N LEU A 210 3.02 -24.14 -7.63
CA LEU A 210 2.57 -23.43 -6.44
C LEU A 210 1.34 -24.10 -5.80
N LYS A 211 0.38 -24.54 -6.63
CA LYS A 211 -0.80 -25.30 -6.19
C LYS A 211 -0.42 -26.58 -5.46
N HIS A 212 0.54 -27.35 -5.98
CA HIS A 212 1.00 -28.58 -5.36
C HIS A 212 1.64 -28.34 -3.98
N ILE A 213 2.53 -27.34 -3.88
CA ILE A 213 3.19 -26.98 -2.61
C ILE A 213 2.16 -26.50 -1.59
N ARG A 214 1.20 -25.67 -2.00
CA ARG A 214 0.09 -25.21 -1.14
C ARG A 214 -0.74 -26.40 -0.64
N ASN A 215 -1.12 -27.30 -1.51
CA ASN A 215 -1.95 -28.47 -1.12
C ASN A 215 -1.18 -29.41 -0.18
N HIS A 216 0.14 -29.54 -0.33
CA HIS A 216 0.97 -30.26 0.63
C HIS A 216 0.97 -29.58 2.02
N LEU A 217 1.03 -28.24 2.05
CA LEU A 217 0.89 -27.52 3.32
C LEU A 217 -0.51 -27.67 3.91
N PHE A 218 -1.56 -27.69 3.08
CA PHE A 218 -2.93 -27.93 3.52
C PHE A 218 -3.10 -29.31 4.17
N ALA A 219 -2.49 -30.34 3.63
CA ALA A 219 -2.48 -31.67 4.28
C ALA A 219 -1.85 -31.64 5.68
N ARG A 220 -0.75 -30.86 5.86
CA ARG A 220 -0.17 -30.64 7.20
C ARG A 220 -1.05 -29.79 8.10
N TRP A 221 -1.77 -28.82 7.54
CA TRP A 221 -2.75 -27.97 8.24
C TRP A 221 -3.87 -28.82 8.84
N LEU A 222 -4.43 -29.74 8.05
CA LEU A 222 -5.53 -30.62 8.48
C LEU A 222 -5.17 -31.55 9.67
N VAL A 223 -3.88 -31.83 9.87
CA VAL A 223 -3.44 -32.59 11.06
C VAL A 223 -3.66 -31.79 12.35
N LYS A 224 -3.56 -30.44 12.27
CA LYS A 224 -3.78 -29.53 13.41
C LYS A 224 -5.21 -29.00 13.48
N HIS A 225 -5.86 -28.87 12.33
CA HIS A 225 -7.18 -28.29 12.14
C HIS A 225 -8.08 -29.25 11.36
N PRO A 226 -8.48 -30.42 11.95
CA PRO A 226 -9.30 -31.40 11.26
C PRO A 226 -10.70 -30.85 10.90
N GLU A 227 -11.18 -29.83 11.62
CA GLU A 227 -12.42 -29.12 11.35
C GLU A 227 -12.47 -28.42 9.98
N ASP A 228 -11.31 -28.09 9.43
CA ASP A 228 -11.17 -27.45 8.12
C ASP A 228 -11.23 -28.44 6.93
N GLY A 229 -11.50 -29.72 7.19
CA GLY A 229 -11.64 -30.74 6.15
C GLY A 229 -12.71 -30.43 5.11
N ASN A 230 -13.79 -29.75 5.51
CA ASN A 230 -14.86 -29.26 4.62
C ASN A 230 -14.38 -28.19 3.64
N LYS A 231 -13.30 -27.45 3.95
CA LYS A 231 -12.71 -26.41 3.08
C LYS A 231 -11.88 -26.99 1.92
N LYS A 232 -11.71 -28.32 1.83
CA LYS A 232 -10.94 -28.96 0.76
C LYS A 232 -11.40 -28.56 -0.64
N VAL A 233 -12.70 -28.37 -0.84
CA VAL A 233 -13.27 -27.91 -2.12
C VAL A 233 -12.70 -26.56 -2.56
N MET A 234 -12.40 -25.65 -1.62
CA MET A 234 -11.79 -24.36 -1.94
C MET A 234 -10.38 -24.49 -2.52
N PHE A 235 -9.65 -25.58 -2.21
CA PHE A 235 -8.31 -25.83 -2.70
C PHE A 235 -8.28 -26.45 -4.11
N ASP A 236 -9.40 -26.98 -4.55
CA ASP A 236 -9.57 -27.49 -5.92
C ASP A 236 -9.87 -26.36 -6.90
N LEU A 237 -10.49 -25.28 -6.40
CA LEU A 237 -10.76 -24.08 -7.21
C LEU A 237 -9.46 -23.40 -7.68
N PRO A 238 -9.47 -22.78 -8.87
CA PRO A 238 -8.35 -21.98 -9.35
C PRO A 238 -8.16 -20.76 -8.43
N LEU A 239 -6.93 -20.54 -7.96
CA LEU A 239 -6.58 -19.35 -7.20
C LEU A 239 -6.13 -18.26 -8.18
N VAL A 240 -6.90 -17.18 -8.24
CA VAL A 240 -6.54 -16.01 -9.04
C VAL A 240 -5.48 -15.22 -8.27
N MET A 241 -4.31 -15.08 -8.87
CA MET A 241 -3.23 -14.26 -8.34
C MET A 241 -2.88 -13.16 -9.35
N HIS A 242 -2.79 -11.94 -8.85
CA HIS A 242 -2.39 -10.76 -9.60
C HIS A 242 -0.86 -10.58 -9.58
N THR A 243 -0.41 -9.55 -10.27
CA THR A 243 1.00 -9.14 -10.34
C THR A 243 1.14 -7.66 -10.00
N LEU A 244 2.36 -7.15 -9.90
CA LEU A 244 2.61 -5.72 -9.72
C LEU A 244 2.01 -4.84 -10.82
N LYS A 245 1.80 -5.40 -12.03
CA LYS A 245 1.17 -4.66 -13.14
C LYS A 245 -0.32 -4.41 -12.92
N ASP A 246 -0.94 -5.22 -12.06
CA ASP A 246 -2.36 -5.14 -11.75
C ASP A 246 -2.65 -4.23 -10.54
N LEU A 247 -1.58 -3.68 -9.90
CA LEU A 247 -1.76 -2.72 -8.82
C LEU A 247 -2.56 -1.50 -9.30
N PRO A 248 -3.59 -1.08 -8.55
CA PRO A 248 -4.41 0.03 -8.95
C PRO A 248 -3.62 1.34 -8.99
N PHE A 249 -3.84 2.10 -10.05
CA PHE A 249 -3.39 3.47 -10.23
C PHE A 249 -4.61 4.32 -10.60
N LYS A 250 -5.51 4.47 -9.63
CA LYS A 250 -6.79 5.15 -9.80
C LYS A 250 -6.69 6.61 -9.36
N VAL A 251 -7.51 7.45 -9.98
CA VAL A 251 -7.65 8.87 -9.63
C VAL A 251 -6.31 9.56 -9.42
N PRO A 252 -5.43 9.56 -10.46
CA PRO A 252 -4.01 9.88 -10.28
C PRO A 252 -3.76 11.28 -9.72
N HIS A 253 -4.48 12.32 -10.15
CA HIS A 253 -4.32 13.67 -9.64
C HIS A 253 -4.68 13.77 -8.14
N PHE A 254 -5.81 13.19 -7.75
CA PHE A 254 -6.26 13.18 -6.36
C PHE A 254 -5.27 12.42 -5.46
N THR A 255 -4.90 11.19 -5.87
CA THR A 255 -3.96 10.39 -5.07
C THR A 255 -2.58 11.03 -5.00
N GLN A 256 -2.15 11.73 -6.04
CA GLN A 256 -0.90 12.47 -6.05
C GLN A 256 -0.96 13.66 -5.09
N GLN A 257 -2.04 14.43 -5.11
CA GLN A 257 -2.27 15.55 -4.20
C GLN A 257 -2.24 15.08 -2.73
N VAL A 258 -2.99 14.02 -2.39
CA VAL A 258 -3.02 13.42 -1.05
C VAL A 258 -1.62 12.94 -0.61
N LEU A 259 -0.85 12.33 -1.51
CA LEU A 259 0.49 11.82 -1.21
C LEU A 259 1.53 12.93 -1.04
N HIS A 260 1.34 14.08 -1.67
CA HIS A 260 2.21 15.26 -1.57
C HIS A 260 1.84 16.17 -0.38
N ASP A 261 0.70 15.97 0.25
CA ASP A 261 0.33 16.71 1.45
C ASP A 261 1.27 16.38 2.61
N ALA A 262 2.14 17.34 2.97
CA ALA A 262 3.13 17.20 4.03
C ALA A 262 2.50 17.01 5.42
N SER A 263 1.22 17.42 5.62
CA SER A 263 0.50 17.22 6.87
C SER A 263 0.13 15.74 7.11
N ILE A 264 0.10 14.91 6.04
CA ILE A 264 -0.27 13.50 6.11
C ILE A 264 0.96 12.63 6.36
N THR A 265 1.20 12.29 7.61
CA THR A 265 2.32 11.41 8.03
C THR A 265 1.96 9.92 8.01
N LYS A 266 0.67 9.58 7.95
CA LYS A 266 0.19 8.20 7.97
C LYS A 266 0.61 7.44 6.71
N GLN A 267 0.90 6.15 6.88
CA GLN A 267 1.21 5.23 5.77
C GLN A 267 -0.06 4.70 5.08
N SER A 268 -1.14 4.48 5.85
CA SER A 268 -2.47 4.13 5.34
C SER A 268 -3.34 5.38 5.42
N ILE A 269 -3.83 5.85 4.28
CA ILE A 269 -4.55 7.11 4.12
C ILE A 269 -5.94 6.79 3.59
N ASP A 270 -6.93 6.83 4.48
CA ASP A 270 -8.34 6.73 4.11
C ASP A 270 -8.84 8.12 3.67
N THR A 271 -9.55 8.17 2.55
CA THR A 271 -10.06 9.41 1.96
C THR A 271 -11.59 9.40 1.88
N SER A 272 -12.17 10.54 1.59
CA SER A 272 -13.61 10.71 1.38
C SER A 272 -14.09 10.36 -0.04
N LEU A 273 -13.17 10.00 -0.94
CA LEU A 273 -13.47 9.73 -2.35
C LEU A 273 -14.34 8.47 -2.47
N ASP A 274 -15.46 8.58 -3.19
CA ASP A 274 -16.33 7.45 -3.53
C ASP A 274 -15.98 6.91 -4.92
N SER A 275 -15.38 5.72 -4.97
CA SER A 275 -14.97 5.09 -6.24
C SER A 275 -16.14 4.87 -7.21
N ARG A 276 -17.36 4.66 -6.73
CA ARG A 276 -18.54 4.49 -7.61
C ARG A 276 -18.91 5.79 -8.29
N THR A 277 -18.97 6.86 -7.53
CA THR A 277 -19.20 8.23 -8.03
C THR A 277 -18.09 8.65 -8.99
N GLN A 278 -16.84 8.35 -8.65
CA GLN A 278 -15.68 8.62 -9.51
C GLN A 278 -15.82 7.98 -10.89
N ILE A 279 -16.16 6.69 -10.96
CA ILE A 279 -16.38 5.97 -12.23
C ILE A 279 -17.49 6.61 -13.05
N ILE A 280 -18.57 7.07 -12.41
CA ILE A 280 -19.68 7.75 -13.08
C ILE A 280 -19.20 9.07 -13.68
N VAL A 281 -18.50 9.89 -12.90
CA VAL A 281 -17.94 11.17 -13.35
C VAL A 281 -17.00 10.97 -14.54
N GLU A 282 -16.05 10.05 -14.46
CA GLU A 282 -15.11 9.75 -15.53
C GLU A 282 -15.85 9.31 -16.83
N ARG A 283 -16.84 8.43 -16.70
CA ARG A 283 -17.62 7.95 -17.83
C ARG A 283 -18.42 9.08 -18.50
N ILE A 284 -19.15 9.88 -17.72
CA ILE A 284 -19.96 10.99 -18.24
C ILE A 284 -19.05 12.02 -18.94
N THR A 285 -17.94 12.37 -18.31
CA THR A 285 -16.99 13.34 -18.86
C THR A 285 -16.37 12.83 -20.17
N LYS A 286 -15.99 11.57 -20.22
CA LYS A 286 -15.45 10.95 -21.44
C LYS A 286 -16.48 10.99 -22.59
N HIS A 287 -17.74 10.68 -22.32
CA HIS A 287 -18.81 10.79 -23.32
C HIS A 287 -19.07 12.23 -23.75
N TYR A 288 -19.04 13.17 -22.83
CA TYR A 288 -19.19 14.60 -23.15
C TYR A 288 -18.06 15.08 -24.07
N LEU A 289 -16.81 14.80 -23.75
CA LEU A 289 -15.64 15.18 -24.54
C LEU A 289 -15.66 14.56 -25.94
N ALA A 290 -16.09 13.29 -26.07
CA ALA A 290 -16.20 12.64 -27.36
C ALA A 290 -17.15 13.42 -28.30
N ARG A 291 -18.27 13.94 -27.78
CA ARG A 291 -19.23 14.77 -28.53
C ARG A 291 -18.70 16.18 -28.83
N LYS A 292 -17.88 16.74 -27.94
CA LYS A 292 -17.38 18.11 -28.05
C LYS A 292 -16.04 18.22 -28.77
N LYS A 293 -15.44 17.10 -29.14
CA LYS A 293 -14.17 17.05 -29.86
C LYS A 293 -14.19 17.85 -31.16
N MET A 294 -15.30 17.83 -31.90
CA MET A 294 -15.48 18.54 -33.17
C MET A 294 -15.47 20.07 -33.01
N VAL A 295 -15.78 20.57 -31.81
CA VAL A 295 -15.74 22.00 -31.50
C VAL A 295 -14.48 22.39 -30.69
N GLY A 296 -13.45 21.53 -30.72
CA GLY A 296 -12.13 21.83 -30.15
C GLY A 296 -11.99 21.61 -28.65
N VAL A 297 -12.94 20.95 -27.98
CA VAL A 297 -12.85 20.62 -26.54
C VAL A 297 -12.26 19.22 -26.36
N PHE A 298 -11.01 19.14 -25.92
CA PHE A 298 -10.24 17.89 -25.79
C PHE A 298 -9.97 17.47 -24.36
N ASN A 299 -10.12 18.39 -23.40
CA ASN A 299 -9.83 18.12 -22.00
C ASN A 299 -10.87 18.76 -21.09
N ALA A 300 -11.03 18.20 -19.89
CA ALA A 300 -11.90 18.72 -18.84
C ALA A 300 -11.38 18.34 -17.47
N ALA A 301 -11.67 19.18 -16.48
CA ALA A 301 -11.45 18.87 -15.07
C ALA A 301 -12.79 18.92 -14.34
N VAL A 302 -13.01 18.03 -13.39
CA VAL A 302 -14.26 17.92 -12.61
C VAL A 302 -13.91 17.70 -11.15
N LEU A 303 -14.49 18.50 -10.27
CA LEU A 303 -14.47 18.34 -8.83
C LEU A 303 -15.90 18.20 -8.32
N LEU A 304 -16.21 17.10 -7.67
CA LEU A 304 -17.49 16.85 -7.02
C LEU A 304 -17.31 16.83 -5.51
N VAL A 305 -18.03 17.72 -4.83
CA VAL A 305 -17.95 17.94 -3.40
C VAL A 305 -19.35 17.77 -2.78
N ASP A 306 -19.42 17.10 -1.63
CA ASP A 306 -20.64 17.04 -0.83
C ASP A 306 -20.83 18.40 -0.12
N THR A 307 -21.96 19.04 -0.36
CA THR A 307 -22.23 20.38 0.19
C THR A 307 -22.48 20.40 1.71
N ARG A 308 -22.70 19.23 2.32
CA ARG A 308 -23.00 19.11 3.77
C ARG A 308 -21.73 19.15 4.62
N ASP A 309 -20.65 18.56 4.14
CA ASP A 309 -19.39 18.38 4.89
C ASP A 309 -18.15 18.84 4.12
N LEU A 310 -18.35 19.34 2.88
CA LEU A 310 -17.32 19.78 1.95
C LEU A 310 -16.31 18.66 1.57
N SER A 311 -16.68 17.39 1.75
CA SER A 311 -15.84 16.26 1.39
C SER A 311 -15.79 16.06 -0.13
N VAL A 312 -14.60 15.77 -0.65
CA VAL A 312 -14.41 15.44 -2.06
C VAL A 312 -14.89 14.01 -2.33
N LYS A 313 -15.92 13.87 -3.17
CA LYS A 313 -16.50 12.57 -3.57
C LYS A 313 -15.96 12.06 -4.89
N ALA A 314 -15.61 12.96 -5.81
CA ALA A 314 -14.91 12.60 -7.04
C ALA A 314 -14.02 13.75 -7.52
N GLN A 315 -12.89 13.39 -8.13
CA GLN A 315 -11.94 14.36 -8.68
C GLN A 315 -11.31 13.83 -9.96
N MET A 316 -11.43 14.62 -11.03
CA MET A 316 -10.79 14.35 -12.31
C MET A 316 -10.04 15.60 -12.76
N GLY A 317 -8.73 15.61 -12.66
CA GLY A 317 -7.89 16.78 -13.01
C GLY A 317 -7.66 16.92 -14.52
N SER A 318 -7.82 15.84 -15.28
CA SER A 318 -7.78 15.81 -16.75
C SER A 318 -8.54 14.61 -17.29
N ALA A 319 -8.88 14.62 -18.55
CA ALA A 319 -9.60 13.51 -19.23
C ALA A 319 -8.78 12.21 -19.30
N ASP A 320 -7.46 12.32 -19.41
CA ASP A 320 -6.51 11.21 -19.47
C ASP A 320 -5.17 11.66 -18.95
N PHE A 321 -4.78 11.13 -17.80
CA PHE A 321 -3.54 11.48 -17.09
C PHE A 321 -2.27 11.21 -17.93
N PHE A 322 -2.27 10.15 -18.74
CA PHE A 322 -1.09 9.77 -19.52
C PHE A 322 -1.03 10.41 -20.91
N ASN A 323 -2.06 11.11 -21.32
CA ASN A 323 -2.13 11.74 -22.64
C ASN A 323 -1.34 13.05 -22.67
N LYS A 324 -0.18 13.02 -23.32
CA LYS A 324 0.71 14.20 -23.47
C LYS A 324 0.11 15.29 -24.35
N GLN A 325 -0.75 14.95 -25.33
CA GLN A 325 -1.32 15.93 -26.28
C GLN A 325 -2.26 16.92 -25.57
N ILE A 326 -2.91 16.50 -24.50
CA ILE A 326 -3.79 17.38 -23.70
C ILE A 326 -3.11 17.84 -22.40
N SER A 327 -1.80 17.63 -22.26
CA SER A 327 -1.06 17.90 -21.02
C SER A 327 -1.70 17.21 -19.80
N GLY A 328 -2.04 15.92 -19.95
CA GLY A 328 -2.88 15.16 -19.02
C GLY A 328 -2.39 15.10 -17.57
N GLN A 329 -1.10 15.31 -17.32
CA GLN A 329 -0.53 15.35 -15.96
C GLN A 329 -0.76 16.68 -15.23
N ILE A 330 -1.22 17.73 -15.94
CA ILE A 330 -1.58 18.99 -15.31
C ILE A 330 -2.94 18.81 -14.62
N ASN A 331 -2.99 19.07 -13.31
CA ASN A 331 -4.23 19.06 -12.57
C ASN A 331 -5.05 20.34 -12.85
N GLY A 332 -6.06 20.22 -13.71
CA GLY A 332 -6.90 21.34 -14.11
C GLY A 332 -7.73 21.93 -12.95
N ILE A 333 -7.87 21.22 -11.83
CA ILE A 333 -8.58 21.71 -10.64
C ILE A 333 -7.70 22.68 -9.85
N GLU A 334 -6.38 22.42 -9.77
CA GLU A 334 -5.44 23.28 -9.03
C GLU A 334 -4.92 24.44 -9.90
N THR A 335 -5.05 24.33 -11.21
CA THR A 335 -4.55 25.35 -12.13
C THR A 335 -5.32 26.65 -11.98
N LYS A 336 -4.65 27.74 -11.64
CA LYS A 336 -5.25 29.08 -11.57
C LYS A 336 -5.71 29.52 -12.97
N ARG A 337 -6.98 29.87 -13.09
CA ARG A 337 -7.61 30.35 -14.31
C ARG A 337 -8.47 31.56 -14.04
N SER A 338 -8.69 32.39 -15.06
CA SER A 338 -9.67 33.45 -14.98
C SER A 338 -11.07 32.85 -14.70
N PRO A 339 -11.78 33.36 -13.69
CA PRO A 339 -13.13 32.89 -13.37
C PRO A 339 -14.14 33.24 -14.47
N GLY A 340 -13.83 34.24 -15.29
CA GLY A 340 -14.77 34.73 -16.29
C GLY A 340 -16.13 35.06 -15.70
N SER A 341 -17.19 34.74 -16.41
CA SER A 341 -18.58 35.01 -15.99
C SER A 341 -19.07 34.18 -14.80
N THR A 342 -18.32 33.16 -14.35
CA THR A 342 -18.69 32.41 -13.13
C THR A 342 -18.61 33.28 -11.87
N LEU A 343 -17.91 34.40 -11.93
CA LEU A 343 -17.86 35.38 -10.84
C LEU A 343 -19.11 36.25 -10.72
N LYS A 344 -19.89 36.40 -11.81
CA LYS A 344 -21.07 37.30 -11.82
C LYS A 344 -22.12 37.02 -10.74
N PRO A 345 -22.50 35.76 -10.44
CA PRO A 345 -23.44 35.51 -9.33
C PRO A 345 -22.96 36.06 -7.99
N PHE A 346 -21.67 36.05 -7.71
CA PHE A 346 -21.09 36.59 -6.49
C PHE A 346 -21.13 38.15 -6.49
N ILE A 347 -20.80 38.77 -7.63
CA ILE A 347 -20.85 40.22 -7.80
C ILE A 347 -22.31 40.70 -7.61
N TYR A 348 -23.26 40.05 -8.27
CA TYR A 348 -24.69 40.38 -8.16
C TYR A 348 -25.22 40.12 -6.73
N GLY A 349 -24.83 39.00 -6.10
CA GLY A 349 -25.18 38.69 -4.72
C GLY A 349 -24.72 39.75 -3.76
N LEU A 350 -23.45 40.18 -3.85
CA LEU A 350 -22.88 41.23 -3.04
C LEU A 350 -23.64 42.58 -3.27
N ALA A 351 -23.95 42.93 -4.52
CA ALA A 351 -24.68 44.16 -4.83
C ALA A 351 -26.12 44.14 -4.31
N LEU A 352 -26.77 42.96 -4.29
CA LEU A 352 -28.09 42.75 -3.68
C LEU A 352 -28.02 42.91 -2.15
N ASP A 353 -27.03 42.29 -1.48
CA ASP A 353 -26.84 42.36 -0.04
C ASP A 353 -26.58 43.81 0.45
N GLN A 354 -25.84 44.56 -0.36
CA GLN A 354 -25.57 45.98 -0.09
C GLN A 354 -26.72 46.92 -0.50
N GLY A 355 -27.80 46.41 -1.05
CA GLY A 355 -28.93 47.23 -1.50
C GLY A 355 -28.64 48.12 -2.72
N LEU A 356 -27.51 47.87 -3.44
CA LEU A 356 -27.13 48.64 -4.62
C LEU A 356 -28.00 48.34 -5.83
N ILE A 357 -28.49 47.10 -5.94
CA ILE A 357 -29.42 46.66 -6.96
C ILE A 357 -30.55 45.84 -6.35
N HIS A 358 -31.64 45.73 -7.12
CA HIS A 358 -32.77 44.83 -6.92
C HIS A 358 -32.92 43.97 -8.19
N PRO A 359 -33.49 42.77 -8.15
CA PRO A 359 -33.68 41.94 -9.36
C PRO A 359 -34.34 42.68 -10.55
N ASN A 360 -35.21 43.64 -10.29
CA ASN A 360 -35.86 44.45 -11.30
C ASN A 360 -35.15 45.80 -11.60
N THR A 361 -34.00 46.06 -10.97
CA THR A 361 -33.23 47.29 -11.30
C THR A 361 -32.83 47.21 -12.76
N VAL A 362 -33.05 48.33 -13.47
CA VAL A 362 -32.69 48.44 -14.89
C VAL A 362 -31.22 48.83 -15.01
N LEU A 363 -30.44 47.99 -15.62
CA LEU A 363 -29.05 48.20 -15.97
C LEU A 363 -28.94 48.60 -17.45
N LYS A 364 -27.80 49.22 -17.82
CA LYS A 364 -27.54 49.68 -19.21
C LYS A 364 -26.57 48.72 -19.92
N ASP A 365 -27.08 47.88 -20.76
CA ASP A 365 -26.28 47.01 -21.65
C ASP A 365 -25.96 47.77 -22.94
N VAL A 366 -24.92 48.62 -22.87
CA VAL A 366 -24.46 49.46 -23.99
C VAL A 366 -22.94 49.42 -24.10
N PRO A 367 -22.36 49.72 -25.25
CA PRO A 367 -20.91 49.84 -25.40
C PRO A 367 -20.34 50.79 -24.36
N HIS A 368 -19.35 50.37 -23.61
CA HIS A 368 -18.68 51.19 -22.61
C HIS A 368 -17.19 50.95 -22.64
N SER A 369 -16.40 52.02 -22.40
CA SER A 369 -14.95 51.91 -22.38
C SER A 369 -14.41 52.31 -21.00
N PHE A 370 -13.56 51.49 -20.44
CA PHE A 370 -12.86 51.70 -19.16
C PHE A 370 -11.36 51.81 -19.44
N ASN A 371 -10.83 53.01 -19.57
CA ASN A 371 -9.38 53.22 -19.75
C ASN A 371 -8.75 52.30 -20.82
N GLY A 372 -9.40 52.17 -22.00
CA GLY A 372 -8.95 51.31 -23.10
C GLY A 372 -9.43 49.86 -23.03
N TYR A 373 -10.07 49.44 -21.96
CA TYR A 373 -10.76 48.15 -21.87
C TYR A 373 -12.22 48.30 -22.31
N ASN A 374 -12.59 47.65 -23.40
CA ASN A 374 -13.93 47.66 -23.98
C ASN A 374 -14.58 46.31 -23.78
N PRO A 375 -15.37 46.08 -22.73
CA PRO A 375 -16.08 44.83 -22.54
C PRO A 375 -17.10 44.61 -23.64
N GLU A 376 -17.07 43.44 -24.28
CA GLU A 376 -18.05 43.00 -25.25
C GLU A 376 -18.86 41.83 -24.71
N ASN A 377 -20.11 41.72 -25.15
CA ASN A 377 -20.93 40.56 -24.88
C ASN A 377 -20.50 39.40 -25.80
N PHE A 378 -20.80 38.17 -25.40
CA PHE A 378 -20.42 36.97 -26.18
C PHE A 378 -20.99 36.97 -27.60
N ASP A 379 -22.21 37.56 -27.80
CA ASP A 379 -22.93 37.68 -29.06
C ASP A 379 -22.55 38.96 -29.84
N TYR A 380 -21.65 39.81 -29.27
CA TYR A 380 -21.27 41.13 -29.84
C TYR A 380 -22.44 42.11 -29.95
N GLU A 381 -23.59 41.82 -29.34
CA GLU A 381 -24.79 42.65 -29.35
C GLU A 381 -25.01 43.34 -28.02
N PHE A 382 -25.75 44.45 -28.03
CA PHE A 382 -26.15 45.22 -26.83
C PHE A 382 -27.66 45.40 -26.84
N MET A 383 -28.30 45.09 -25.71
CA MET A 383 -29.75 45.09 -25.57
C MET A 383 -30.31 46.42 -25.02
N GLY A 384 -29.47 47.36 -24.64
CA GLY A 384 -29.90 48.59 -24.02
C GLY A 384 -30.39 48.41 -22.59
N PRO A 385 -31.53 48.98 -22.21
CA PRO A 385 -32.08 48.82 -20.85
C PRO A 385 -32.49 47.36 -20.58
N ILE A 386 -31.88 46.71 -19.57
CA ILE A 386 -32.18 45.33 -19.20
C ILE A 386 -32.29 45.18 -17.70
N LYS A 387 -33.18 44.34 -17.19
CA LYS A 387 -33.30 44.07 -15.76
C LYS A 387 -32.09 43.29 -15.26
N ALA A 388 -31.65 43.60 -14.01
CA ALA A 388 -30.50 42.93 -13.39
C ALA A 388 -30.61 41.40 -13.40
N LYS A 389 -31.78 40.81 -13.11
CA LYS A 389 -32.01 39.38 -13.18
C LYS A 389 -31.77 38.82 -14.59
N ASP A 390 -32.24 39.52 -15.63
CA ASP A 390 -32.17 39.08 -17.02
C ASP A 390 -30.72 39.23 -17.56
N ALA A 391 -30.04 40.33 -17.14
CA ALA A 391 -28.62 40.55 -17.43
C ALA A 391 -27.72 39.46 -16.85
N LEU A 392 -28.00 39.01 -15.62
CA LEU A 392 -27.26 37.86 -15.01
C LEU A 392 -27.54 36.58 -15.73
N VAL A 393 -28.81 36.29 -16.05
CA VAL A 393 -29.21 35.03 -16.78
C VAL A 393 -28.53 34.98 -18.15
N LEU A 394 -28.53 36.08 -18.90
CA LEU A 394 -27.90 36.19 -20.20
C LEU A 394 -26.38 36.45 -20.13
N SER A 395 -25.84 36.53 -18.92
CA SER A 395 -24.37 36.75 -18.71
C SER A 395 -23.85 37.98 -19.39
N ARG A 396 -24.62 39.11 -19.43
CA ARG A 396 -24.20 40.37 -20.05
C ARG A 396 -23.00 40.99 -19.30
N ASN A 397 -22.11 41.62 -20.06
CA ASN A 397 -20.94 42.34 -19.53
C ASN A 397 -21.24 43.83 -19.36
N ILE A 398 -21.90 44.16 -18.27
CA ILE A 398 -22.37 45.50 -17.85
C ILE A 398 -21.87 45.83 -16.48
#